data_5b453de4173536ac9bf1c322039101b3
#
_entry.id   5b453de4173536ac9bf1c322039101b3
#
_cell.length_a   1.000
_cell.length_b   1.000
_cell.length_c   1.000
_cell.angle_alpha   90.00
_cell.angle_beta   90.00
_cell.angle_gamma   90.00
#
_symmetry.space_group_name_H-M   'P 1'
#
loop_
_entity.id
_entity.type
_entity.pdbx_description
1 polymer ?
#
loop_
_entity_poly.entity_id
_entity_poly.type
_entity_poly.pdbx_seq_one_letter_code
_entity_poly.pdbx_strand_id
1 'polypeptide(L)'
;MSDTTPLLDVSGLTKHFPIKGGFPIRRTVGAVQAVDGLDFQVGEGESLGLVGESGCGKSTTGRLITRLLEPTAGNITYRGQDITHAGRKQLAPIRSEIQMIFQDPYASLNPRQTVGKIVSGPMEINNITPPGGREARVRELLEIVGLNPEHYNRFPHEFSGGQRQRIGVARALALEPKLIVADEPVSALDVSIQAQVVNLLQKVQKELGIAFVFIAHDLAIVRHFSQRVAVMYLGKIVEIADRDDLYGNPRHPYTRALLSAVPEATVDETPARDRIRLVGDVPSPINPPTGCRFRTRCWKATEKCATEAPPLVTVEGNKPGHLTACHYPETADTVPAPRLAKDPEAAA
;
A
#
# COMPACT_ATOMS: atom_id res chain seq x y z
N MET A 1 -6.42 20.00 16.70
CA MET A 1 -5.64 19.44 15.60
C MET A 1 -4.30 20.13 15.66
N SER A 2 -3.24 19.43 16.01
CA SER A 2 -1.89 20.00 16.04
C SER A 2 -1.48 20.34 14.60
N ASP A 3 -1.05 21.57 14.41
CA ASP A 3 -0.62 22.17 13.13
C ASP A 3 0.77 21.63 12.71
N THR A 4 0.92 20.30 12.74
CA THR A 4 2.17 19.64 12.35
C THR A 4 2.10 19.32 10.87
N THR A 5 3.00 19.93 10.10
CA THR A 5 3.20 19.61 8.66
C THR A 5 3.36 18.10 8.49
N PRO A 6 2.60 17.45 7.62
CA PRO A 6 2.73 16.01 7.38
C PRO A 6 4.13 15.67 6.85
N LEU A 7 4.63 14.48 7.18
CA LEU A 7 5.89 13.98 6.63
C LEU A 7 5.77 13.78 5.11
N LEU A 8 4.66 13.19 4.68
CA LEU A 8 4.32 12.98 3.27
C LEU A 8 2.92 13.54 3.01
N ASP A 9 2.77 14.35 1.97
CA ASP A 9 1.50 14.85 1.46
C ASP A 9 1.37 14.51 -0.02
N VAL A 10 0.30 13.81 -0.37
CA VAL A 10 -0.02 13.36 -1.72
C VAL A 10 -1.35 13.97 -2.14
N SER A 11 -1.33 14.74 -3.22
CA SER A 11 -2.50 15.49 -3.69
C SER A 11 -2.74 15.28 -5.20
N GLY A 12 -3.91 14.76 -5.55
CA GLY A 12 -4.33 14.51 -6.93
C GLY A 12 -3.41 13.55 -7.70
N LEU A 13 -2.68 12.68 -7.00
CA LEU A 13 -1.65 11.84 -7.59
C LEU A 13 -2.21 10.92 -8.66
N THR A 14 -1.68 11.04 -9.88
CA THR A 14 -2.17 10.33 -11.06
C THR A 14 -1.02 9.66 -11.81
N LYS A 15 -1.25 8.41 -12.23
CA LYS A 15 -0.37 7.67 -13.14
C LYS A 15 -1.16 6.91 -14.17
N HIS A 16 -1.09 7.37 -15.41
CA HIS A 16 -1.64 6.71 -16.56
C HIS A 16 -0.50 6.19 -17.45
N PHE A 17 -0.49 4.89 -17.74
CA PHE A 17 0.49 4.28 -18.63
C PHE A 17 -0.06 4.25 -20.05
N PRO A 18 0.54 4.99 -21.02
CA PRO A 18 0.04 5.04 -22.38
C PRO A 18 0.20 3.70 -23.10
N ILE A 19 -0.86 3.24 -23.74
CA ILE A 19 -0.87 2.06 -24.63
C ILE A 19 -0.56 2.56 -26.03
N LYS A 20 0.56 2.09 -26.60
CA LYS A 20 0.99 2.43 -27.95
C LYS A 20 0.56 1.32 -28.91
N GLY A 21 -0.23 1.69 -29.94
CA GLY A 21 -0.67 0.79 -31.01
C GLY A 21 -0.31 1.37 -32.37
N GLY A 22 -0.47 0.54 -33.42
CA GLY A 22 -0.21 0.90 -34.82
C GLY A 22 1.19 0.58 -35.33
N PHE A 23 1.26 0.19 -36.60
CA PHE A 23 2.48 -0.05 -37.36
C PHE A 23 2.33 0.64 -38.73
N PRO A 24 3.34 1.35 -39.22
CA PRO A 24 4.70 1.56 -38.69
C PRO A 24 4.80 2.69 -37.64
N ILE A 25 3.80 3.57 -37.53
CA ILE A 25 3.82 4.72 -36.60
C ILE A 25 3.04 4.37 -35.35
N ARG A 26 3.77 4.26 -34.21
CA ARG A 26 3.15 4.02 -32.91
C ARG A 26 2.41 5.26 -32.41
N ARG A 27 1.08 5.17 -32.29
CA ARG A 27 0.23 6.22 -31.69
C ARG A 27 -0.33 5.75 -30.35
N THR A 28 -0.60 6.66 -29.44
CA THR A 28 -1.31 6.34 -28.18
C THR A 28 -2.77 6.03 -28.51
N VAL A 29 -3.19 4.79 -28.25
CA VAL A 29 -4.55 4.28 -28.52
C VAL A 29 -5.39 4.18 -27.24
N GLY A 30 -4.79 4.38 -26.07
CA GLY A 30 -5.43 4.33 -24.77
C GLY A 30 -4.41 4.47 -23.65
N ALA A 31 -4.86 4.36 -22.41
CA ALA A 31 -3.97 4.36 -21.26
C ALA A 31 -4.52 3.45 -20.14
N VAL A 32 -3.63 2.77 -19.44
CA VAL A 32 -3.96 2.08 -18.19
C VAL A 32 -3.98 3.10 -17.06
N GLN A 33 -5.14 3.37 -16.49
CA GLN A 33 -5.33 4.29 -15.38
C GLN A 33 -4.99 3.59 -14.05
N ALA A 34 -3.70 3.39 -13.79
CA ALA A 34 -3.25 2.63 -12.62
C ALA A 34 -3.46 3.39 -11.30
N VAL A 35 -3.30 4.69 -11.32
CA VAL A 35 -3.55 5.62 -10.20
C VAL A 35 -4.23 6.85 -10.78
N ASP A 36 -5.31 7.33 -10.14
CA ASP A 36 -6.15 8.38 -10.71
C ASP A 36 -6.72 9.32 -9.62
N GLY A 37 -5.94 10.35 -9.29
CA GLY A 37 -6.34 11.38 -8.32
C GLY A 37 -6.38 10.87 -6.89
N LEU A 38 -5.26 10.38 -6.34
CA LEU A 38 -5.16 10.00 -4.95
C LEU A 38 -4.80 11.19 -4.07
N ASP A 39 -5.51 11.32 -2.95
CA ASP A 39 -5.28 12.31 -1.91
C ASP A 39 -5.13 11.60 -0.56
N PHE A 40 -3.97 11.77 0.10
CA PHE A 40 -3.72 11.27 1.45
C PHE A 40 -2.44 11.87 2.04
N GLN A 41 -2.35 11.83 3.36
CA GLN A 41 -1.20 12.31 4.12
C GLN A 41 -0.68 11.22 5.05
N VAL A 42 0.60 11.30 5.39
CA VAL A 42 1.26 10.45 6.40
C VAL A 42 2.06 11.34 7.33
N GLY A 43 1.81 11.22 8.64
CA GLY A 43 2.53 11.92 9.69
C GLY A 43 3.89 11.28 10.03
N GLU A 44 4.71 11.95 10.83
CA GLU A 44 5.94 11.35 11.36
C GLU A 44 5.61 10.17 12.28
N GLY A 45 6.32 9.04 12.11
CA GLY A 45 6.09 7.82 12.86
C GLY A 45 4.75 7.13 12.64
N GLU A 46 3.90 7.66 11.73
CA GLU A 46 2.60 7.09 11.40
C GLU A 46 2.72 5.87 10.46
N SER A 47 1.80 4.92 10.60
CA SER A 47 1.62 3.82 9.66
C SER A 47 0.28 3.91 8.93
N LEU A 48 0.34 4.17 7.63
CA LEU A 48 -0.80 4.13 6.72
C LEU A 48 -0.82 2.80 5.96
N GLY A 49 -1.87 1.99 6.16
CA GLY A 49 -2.13 0.79 5.36
C GLY A 49 -2.82 1.16 4.05
N LEU A 50 -2.34 0.63 2.93
CA LEU A 50 -2.98 0.76 1.62
C LEU A 50 -3.44 -0.62 1.15
N VAL A 51 -4.76 -0.84 1.12
CA VAL A 51 -5.37 -2.15 0.83
C VAL A 51 -6.28 -2.11 -0.38
N GLY A 52 -6.55 -3.27 -0.97
CA GLY A 52 -7.45 -3.45 -2.11
C GLY A 52 -7.10 -4.67 -2.93
N GLU A 53 -7.95 -5.04 -3.89
CA GLU A 53 -7.73 -6.18 -4.78
C GLU A 53 -6.45 -6.05 -5.60
N SER A 54 -5.92 -7.20 -6.09
CA SER A 54 -4.74 -7.20 -6.96
C SER A 54 -4.99 -6.35 -8.22
N GLY A 55 -3.98 -5.61 -8.66
CA GLY A 55 -4.08 -4.74 -9.84
C GLY A 55 -4.80 -3.41 -9.63
N CYS A 56 -5.28 -3.06 -8.41
CA CYS A 56 -5.95 -1.79 -8.17
C CYS A 56 -5.02 -0.56 -8.13
N GLY A 57 -3.68 -0.73 -8.25
CA GLY A 57 -2.71 0.36 -8.32
C GLY A 57 -1.83 0.58 -7.09
N LYS A 58 -1.92 -0.24 -6.04
CA LYS A 58 -1.17 -0.10 -4.77
C LYS A 58 0.34 -0.01 -4.96
N SER A 59 0.94 -1.01 -5.62
CA SER A 59 2.39 -1.03 -5.88
C SER A 59 2.84 0.13 -6.78
N THR A 60 1.98 0.55 -7.71
CA THR A 60 2.23 1.75 -8.51
C THR A 60 2.29 3.00 -7.63
N THR A 61 1.37 3.13 -6.67
CA THR A 61 1.36 4.23 -5.69
C THR A 61 2.64 4.24 -4.85
N GLY A 62 3.08 3.08 -4.35
CA GLY A 62 4.35 2.97 -3.62
C GLY A 62 5.56 3.42 -4.43
N ARG A 63 5.63 3.03 -5.71
CA ARG A 63 6.71 3.45 -6.63
C ARG A 63 6.66 4.93 -6.99
N LEU A 64 5.49 5.55 -7.00
CA LEU A 64 5.33 6.99 -7.19
C LEU A 64 5.84 7.76 -5.97
N ILE A 65 5.44 7.36 -4.76
CA ILE A 65 5.90 7.96 -3.50
C ILE A 65 7.43 7.93 -3.39
N THR A 66 8.03 6.79 -3.70
CA THR A 66 9.50 6.62 -3.68
C THR A 66 10.22 7.25 -4.87
N ARG A 67 9.47 7.88 -5.79
CA ARG A 67 10.00 8.48 -7.03
C ARG A 67 10.83 7.49 -7.88
N LEU A 68 10.44 6.22 -7.83
CA LEU A 68 10.88 5.20 -8.79
C LEU A 68 10.10 5.29 -10.11
N LEU A 69 8.87 5.83 -10.04
CA LEU A 69 8.05 6.19 -11.20
C LEU A 69 7.74 7.68 -11.13
N GLU A 70 7.68 8.33 -12.29
CA GLU A 70 7.21 9.70 -12.40
C GLU A 70 5.68 9.74 -12.50
N PRO A 71 5.00 10.63 -11.77
CA PRO A 71 3.56 10.83 -11.90
C PRO A 71 3.22 11.44 -13.27
N THR A 72 1.98 11.23 -13.72
CA THR A 72 1.41 11.89 -14.89
C THR A 72 0.82 13.25 -14.53
N ALA A 73 0.25 13.36 -13.31
CA ALA A 73 -0.31 14.58 -12.73
C ALA A 73 -0.38 14.46 -11.21
N GLY A 74 -0.74 15.56 -10.54
CA GLY A 74 -0.79 15.66 -9.09
C GLY A 74 0.56 15.98 -8.46
N ASN A 75 0.59 16.08 -7.13
CA ASN A 75 1.76 16.51 -6.38
C ASN A 75 2.14 15.52 -5.28
N ILE A 76 3.43 15.41 -5.03
CA ILE A 76 4.02 14.67 -3.90
C ILE A 76 4.91 15.66 -3.15
N THR A 77 4.54 15.96 -1.91
CA THR A 77 5.31 16.84 -1.02
C THR A 77 5.88 16.02 0.13
N TYR A 78 7.17 16.12 0.36
CA TYR A 78 7.88 15.46 1.45
C TYR A 78 8.51 16.52 2.37
N ARG A 79 8.11 16.53 3.65
CA ARG A 79 8.54 17.54 4.63
C ARG A 79 8.36 18.97 4.12
N GLY A 80 7.23 19.26 3.48
CA GLY A 80 6.94 20.57 2.90
C GLY A 80 7.67 20.89 1.59
N GLN A 81 8.54 20.02 1.09
CA GLN A 81 9.22 20.16 -0.18
C GLN A 81 8.50 19.39 -1.28
N ASP A 82 8.14 20.06 -2.38
CA ASP A 82 7.62 19.38 -3.57
C ASP A 82 8.72 18.55 -4.25
N ILE A 83 8.46 17.24 -4.36
CA ILE A 83 9.36 16.28 -4.98
C ILE A 83 8.80 15.69 -6.28
N THR A 84 7.65 16.18 -6.75
CA THR A 84 6.86 15.61 -7.86
C THR A 84 7.65 15.46 -9.15
N HIS A 85 8.40 16.49 -9.51
CA HIS A 85 9.23 16.50 -10.72
C HIS A 85 10.72 16.80 -10.40
N ALA A 86 11.10 16.60 -9.12
CA ALA A 86 12.47 16.84 -8.67
C ALA A 86 13.47 15.99 -9.47
N GLY A 87 14.54 16.61 -9.92
CA GLY A 87 15.62 15.97 -10.66
C GLY A 87 16.51 15.10 -9.77
N ARG A 88 17.38 14.30 -10.41
CA ARG A 88 18.24 13.32 -9.71
C ARG A 88 19.04 13.92 -8.55
N LYS A 89 19.59 15.15 -8.71
CA LYS A 89 20.38 15.82 -7.66
C LYS A 89 19.52 16.24 -6.45
N GLN A 90 18.30 16.69 -6.70
CA GLN A 90 17.34 17.10 -5.65
C GLN A 90 16.77 15.89 -4.92
N LEU A 91 16.57 14.77 -5.64
CA LEU A 91 16.08 13.52 -5.05
C LEU A 91 17.14 12.75 -4.26
N ALA A 92 18.43 12.99 -4.48
CA ALA A 92 19.49 12.22 -3.83
C ALA A 92 19.40 12.22 -2.29
N PRO A 93 19.27 13.37 -1.59
CA PRO A 93 19.08 13.39 -0.13
C PRO A 93 17.76 12.74 0.31
N ILE A 94 16.68 12.95 -0.45
CA ILE A 94 15.34 12.43 -0.14
C ILE A 94 15.31 10.91 -0.27
N ARG A 95 16.03 10.34 -1.24
CA ARG A 95 16.14 8.89 -1.42
C ARG A 95 16.87 8.17 -0.28
N SER A 96 17.67 8.85 0.53
CA SER A 96 18.19 8.26 1.76
C SER A 96 17.13 8.20 2.86
N GLU A 97 16.21 9.16 2.90
CA GLU A 97 15.15 9.25 3.89
C GLU A 97 13.89 8.42 3.53
N ILE A 98 13.62 8.21 2.23
CA ILE A 98 12.50 7.38 1.75
C ILE A 98 13.05 6.08 1.18
N GLN A 99 12.77 4.96 1.83
CA GLN A 99 13.21 3.64 1.40
C GLN A 99 12.05 2.74 1.01
N MET A 100 12.34 1.70 0.23
CA MET A 100 11.32 0.73 -0.21
C MET A 100 11.72 -0.69 0.15
N ILE A 101 10.77 -1.43 0.73
CA ILE A 101 10.83 -2.89 0.90
C ILE A 101 9.97 -3.49 -0.22
N PHE A 102 10.58 -4.35 -1.04
CA PHE A 102 9.93 -4.91 -2.23
C PHE A 102 9.19 -6.21 -1.92
N GLN A 103 8.19 -6.50 -2.72
CA GLN A 103 7.30 -7.66 -2.62
C GLN A 103 8.05 -9.00 -2.72
N ASP A 104 8.98 -9.12 -3.67
CA ASP A 104 9.72 -10.37 -3.90
C ASP A 104 11.12 -10.31 -3.26
N PRO A 105 11.34 -11.04 -2.15
CA PRO A 105 12.64 -11.08 -1.51
C PRO A 105 13.71 -11.78 -2.37
N TYR A 106 13.33 -12.64 -3.33
CA TYR A 106 14.24 -13.32 -4.22
C TYR A 106 14.76 -12.37 -5.32
N ALA A 107 13.87 -11.66 -6.00
CA ALA A 107 14.23 -10.73 -7.05
C ALA A 107 14.89 -9.45 -6.51
N SER A 108 14.66 -9.09 -5.24
CA SER A 108 15.17 -7.86 -4.64
C SER A 108 16.63 -7.93 -4.19
N LEU A 109 17.20 -9.12 -4.01
CA LEU A 109 18.57 -9.34 -3.55
C LEU A 109 19.43 -9.89 -4.68
N ASN A 110 20.60 -9.29 -4.92
CA ASN A 110 21.55 -9.80 -5.92
C ASN A 110 22.16 -11.13 -5.42
N PRO A 111 21.89 -12.27 -6.08
CA PRO A 111 22.35 -13.58 -5.61
C PRO A 111 23.87 -13.78 -5.67
N ARG A 112 24.59 -12.88 -6.37
CA ARG A 112 26.04 -12.91 -6.53
C ARG A 112 26.79 -12.05 -5.49
N GLN A 113 26.06 -11.39 -4.61
CA GLN A 113 26.62 -10.56 -3.54
C GLN A 113 26.37 -11.20 -2.18
N THR A 114 27.31 -11.02 -1.26
CA THR A 114 27.12 -11.42 0.14
C THR A 114 26.08 -10.51 0.82
N VAL A 115 25.51 -10.98 1.92
CA VAL A 115 24.58 -10.21 2.76
C VAL A 115 25.21 -8.89 3.18
N GLY A 116 26.47 -8.91 3.63
CA GLY A 116 27.22 -7.70 3.97
C GLY A 116 27.24 -6.68 2.84
N LYS A 117 27.53 -7.12 1.61
CA LYS A 117 27.57 -6.24 0.43
C LYS A 117 26.19 -5.71 0.04
N ILE A 118 25.15 -6.52 0.19
CA ILE A 118 23.76 -6.11 -0.11
C ILE A 118 23.27 -5.03 0.88
N VAL A 119 23.53 -5.22 2.18
CA VAL A 119 23.07 -4.30 3.22
C VAL A 119 23.94 -3.03 3.24
N SER A 120 25.27 -3.13 2.98
CA SER A 120 26.14 -1.95 2.89
C SER A 120 25.96 -1.14 1.60
N GLY A 121 25.40 -1.74 0.54
CA GLY A 121 25.27 -1.12 -0.78
C GLY A 121 24.67 0.29 -0.77
N PRO A 122 23.53 0.54 -0.10
CA PRO A 122 22.98 1.89 0.02
C PRO A 122 23.95 2.90 0.65
N MET A 123 24.69 2.51 1.70
CA MET A 123 25.71 3.37 2.34
C MET A 123 26.88 3.65 1.41
N GLU A 124 27.30 2.68 0.59
CA GLU A 124 28.36 2.86 -0.39
C GLU A 124 27.96 3.84 -1.50
N ILE A 125 26.76 3.67 -2.06
CA ILE A 125 26.22 4.53 -3.13
C ILE A 125 26.11 5.99 -2.66
N ASN A 126 25.75 6.22 -1.39
CA ASN A 126 25.60 7.56 -0.81
C ASN A 126 26.87 8.07 -0.12
N ASN A 127 28.00 7.34 -0.21
CA ASN A 127 29.29 7.68 0.44
C ASN A 127 29.17 7.87 1.95
N ILE A 128 28.27 7.14 2.62
CA ILE A 128 28.07 7.19 4.06
C ILE A 128 28.99 6.15 4.72
N THR A 129 29.70 6.58 5.75
CA THR A 129 30.51 5.71 6.62
C THR A 129 30.08 5.93 8.06
N PRO A 130 29.27 5.03 8.64
CA PRO A 130 28.84 5.12 10.02
C PRO A 130 30.00 5.04 11.03
N PRO A 131 29.83 5.49 12.28
CA PRO A 131 30.77 5.21 13.36
C PRO A 131 31.07 3.72 13.48
N GLY A 132 32.35 3.34 13.61
CA GLY A 132 32.78 1.94 13.61
C GLY A 132 32.89 1.30 12.23
N GLY A 133 32.50 2.01 11.15
CA GLY A 133 32.57 1.54 9.78
C GLY A 133 31.31 0.80 9.31
N ARG A 134 31.24 0.55 8.00
CA ARG A 134 30.06 -0.07 7.36
C ARG A 134 29.82 -1.51 7.81
N GLU A 135 30.90 -2.29 8.05
CA GLU A 135 30.76 -3.67 8.50
C GLU A 135 30.12 -3.75 9.88
N ALA A 136 30.58 -2.96 10.85
CA ALA A 136 29.99 -2.90 12.18
C ALA A 136 28.51 -2.53 12.12
N ARG A 137 28.15 -1.54 11.31
CA ARG A 137 26.76 -1.14 11.11
C ARG A 137 25.91 -2.24 10.48
N VAL A 138 26.44 -2.98 9.51
CA VAL A 138 25.71 -4.12 8.91
C VAL A 138 25.47 -5.21 9.94
N ARG A 139 26.45 -5.55 10.77
CA ARG A 139 26.30 -6.55 11.83
C ARG A 139 25.23 -6.14 12.84
N GLU A 140 25.21 -4.87 13.26
CA GLU A 140 24.16 -4.30 14.11
C GLU A 140 22.77 -4.39 13.44
N LEU A 141 22.66 -4.03 12.14
CA LEU A 141 21.41 -4.14 11.40
C LEU A 141 20.91 -5.59 11.29
N LEU A 142 21.82 -6.56 11.15
CA LEU A 142 21.45 -7.98 11.16
C LEU A 142 20.87 -8.39 12.53
N GLU A 143 21.44 -7.91 13.63
CA GLU A 143 20.88 -8.15 14.97
C GLU A 143 19.49 -7.52 15.15
N ILE A 144 19.31 -6.26 14.69
CA ILE A 144 18.01 -5.57 14.74
C ILE A 144 16.91 -6.38 14.04
N VAL A 145 17.23 -7.00 12.90
CA VAL A 145 16.25 -7.84 12.17
C VAL A 145 16.22 -9.29 12.63
N GLY A 146 16.92 -9.63 13.71
CA GLY A 146 16.93 -10.98 14.30
C GLY A 146 17.68 -12.02 13.47
N LEU A 147 18.73 -11.60 12.76
CA LEU A 147 19.68 -12.46 12.07
C LEU A 147 21.03 -12.48 12.79
N ASN A 148 21.77 -13.60 12.67
CA ASN A 148 23.09 -13.69 13.27
C ASN A 148 24.08 -12.76 12.49
N PRO A 149 24.83 -11.88 13.18
CA PRO A 149 25.85 -11.00 12.58
C PRO A 149 26.91 -11.73 11.77
N GLU A 150 27.23 -12.98 12.14
CA GLU A 150 28.19 -13.82 11.42
C GLU A 150 27.71 -14.23 10.02
N HIS A 151 26.42 -13.99 9.70
CA HIS A 151 25.90 -14.20 8.34
C HIS A 151 26.37 -13.15 7.33
N TYR A 152 27.17 -12.18 7.74
CA TYR A 152 27.71 -11.11 6.90
C TYR A 152 28.30 -11.61 5.57
N ASN A 153 29.06 -12.71 5.58
CA ASN A 153 29.73 -13.27 4.41
C ASN A 153 28.91 -14.30 3.63
N ARG A 154 27.69 -14.63 4.09
CA ARG A 154 26.83 -15.59 3.39
C ARG A 154 26.12 -14.97 2.19
N PHE A 155 25.67 -15.83 1.30
CA PHE A 155 24.92 -15.44 0.09
C PHE A 155 23.41 -15.62 0.29
N PRO A 156 22.55 -14.86 -0.42
CA PRO A 156 21.10 -14.94 -0.28
C PRO A 156 20.50 -16.36 -0.45
N HIS A 157 21.08 -17.19 -1.32
CA HIS A 157 20.57 -18.53 -1.57
C HIS A 157 20.71 -19.50 -0.38
N GLU A 158 21.53 -19.16 0.63
CA GLU A 158 21.71 -19.92 1.87
C GLU A 158 20.64 -19.63 2.93
N PHE A 159 19.66 -18.74 2.63
CA PHE A 159 18.64 -18.28 3.56
C PHE A 159 17.25 -18.68 3.13
N SER A 160 16.36 -18.89 4.12
CA SER A 160 14.92 -19.06 3.90
C SER A 160 14.27 -17.77 3.35
N GLY A 161 13.06 -17.88 2.80
CA GLY A 161 12.29 -16.72 2.32
C GLY A 161 12.13 -15.62 3.37
N GLY A 162 11.75 -15.98 4.59
CA GLY A 162 11.62 -15.03 5.69
C GLY A 162 12.94 -14.39 6.12
N GLN A 163 14.03 -15.14 6.11
CA GLN A 163 15.37 -14.59 6.37
C GLN A 163 15.81 -13.62 5.27
N ARG A 164 15.53 -13.92 4.00
CA ARG A 164 15.80 -12.98 2.88
C ARG A 164 14.98 -11.71 3.01
N GLN A 165 13.72 -11.82 3.44
CA GLN A 165 12.91 -10.64 3.70
C GLN A 165 13.51 -9.77 4.81
N ARG A 166 14.01 -10.38 5.89
CA ARG A 166 14.73 -9.65 6.96
C ARG A 166 16.01 -8.98 6.46
N ILE A 167 16.74 -9.59 5.53
CA ILE A 167 17.89 -8.94 4.85
C ILE A 167 17.42 -7.73 4.04
N GLY A 168 16.29 -7.83 3.34
CA GLY A 168 15.65 -6.70 2.66
C GLY A 168 15.27 -5.55 3.60
N VAL A 169 14.75 -5.88 4.78
CA VAL A 169 14.47 -4.90 5.85
C VAL A 169 15.76 -4.25 6.34
N ALA A 170 16.80 -5.03 6.65
CA ALA A 170 18.11 -4.51 7.09
C ALA A 170 18.71 -3.54 6.05
N ARG A 171 18.62 -3.88 4.77
CA ARG A 171 19.06 -3.00 3.66
C ARG A 171 18.27 -1.69 3.63
N ALA A 172 16.96 -1.72 3.84
CA ALA A 172 16.14 -0.51 3.87
C ALA A 172 16.49 0.38 5.07
N LEU A 173 16.88 -0.21 6.21
CA LEU A 173 17.27 0.52 7.41
C LEU A 173 18.69 1.10 7.35
N ALA A 174 19.52 0.70 6.37
CA ALA A 174 20.93 1.07 6.30
C ALA A 174 21.21 2.58 6.24
N LEU A 175 20.25 3.37 5.73
CA LEU A 175 20.34 4.83 5.61
C LEU A 175 19.55 5.60 6.68
N GLU A 176 19.04 4.92 7.71
CA GLU A 176 18.24 5.52 8.78
C GLU A 176 17.02 6.31 8.23
N PRO A 177 16.17 5.64 7.45
CA PRO A 177 15.06 6.29 6.75
C PRO A 177 14.05 6.90 7.72
N LYS A 178 13.32 7.91 7.23
CA LYS A 178 12.17 8.51 7.94
C LYS A 178 10.84 7.94 7.46
N LEU A 179 10.81 7.46 6.21
CA LEU A 179 9.64 6.81 5.60
C LEU A 179 10.05 5.52 4.92
N ILE A 180 9.33 4.44 5.20
CA ILE A 180 9.45 3.17 4.47
C ILE A 180 8.15 2.88 3.75
N VAL A 181 8.23 2.64 2.45
CA VAL A 181 7.14 2.06 1.64
C VAL A 181 7.36 0.56 1.58
N ALA A 182 6.51 -0.20 2.25
CA ALA A 182 6.57 -1.66 2.26
C ALA A 182 5.53 -2.22 1.26
N ASP A 183 6.00 -2.66 0.08
CA ASP A 183 5.15 -3.18 -0.99
C ASP A 183 4.97 -4.68 -0.83
N GLU A 184 3.83 -5.10 -0.28
CA GLU A 184 3.46 -6.50 0.01
C GLU A 184 4.59 -7.30 0.70
N PRO A 185 5.17 -6.81 1.81
CA PRO A 185 6.43 -7.33 2.34
C PRO A 185 6.36 -8.77 2.87
N VAL A 186 5.17 -9.36 2.90
CA VAL A 186 4.95 -10.71 3.46
C VAL A 186 4.15 -11.63 2.53
N SER A 187 3.71 -11.18 1.36
CA SER A 187 2.80 -11.92 0.49
C SER A 187 3.35 -13.26 -0.04
N ALA A 188 4.68 -13.39 -0.14
CA ALA A 188 5.37 -14.58 -0.62
C ALA A 188 5.83 -15.53 0.51
N LEU A 189 5.37 -15.31 1.75
CA LEU A 189 5.82 -16.05 2.94
C LEU A 189 4.68 -16.87 3.53
N ASP A 190 5.03 -17.95 4.23
CA ASP A 190 4.09 -18.75 5.02
C ASP A 190 3.50 -17.94 6.17
N VAL A 191 2.26 -18.22 6.59
CA VAL A 191 1.50 -17.45 7.58
C VAL A 191 2.27 -17.22 8.89
N SER A 192 2.96 -18.25 9.41
CA SER A 192 3.75 -18.13 10.64
C SER A 192 4.95 -17.19 10.49
N ILE A 193 5.57 -17.17 9.30
CA ILE A 193 6.69 -16.30 8.99
C ILE A 193 6.20 -14.87 8.71
N GLN A 194 5.02 -14.72 8.09
CA GLN A 194 4.37 -13.41 7.91
C GLN A 194 4.23 -12.68 9.24
N ALA A 195 3.66 -13.34 10.27
CA ALA A 195 3.49 -12.76 11.60
C ALA A 195 4.83 -12.30 12.21
N GLN A 196 5.90 -13.08 12.05
CA GLN A 196 7.23 -12.72 12.56
C GLN A 196 7.80 -11.47 11.87
N VAL A 197 7.64 -11.36 10.54
CA VAL A 197 8.12 -10.19 9.77
C VAL A 197 7.29 -8.95 10.10
N VAL A 198 5.97 -9.07 10.24
CA VAL A 198 5.09 -7.96 10.63
C VAL A 198 5.44 -7.45 12.03
N ASN A 199 5.64 -8.34 12.99
CA ASN A 199 6.07 -7.97 14.35
C ASN A 199 7.45 -7.28 14.36
N LEU A 200 8.39 -7.75 13.51
CA LEU A 200 9.68 -7.09 13.32
C LEU A 200 9.50 -5.66 12.80
N LEU A 201 8.67 -5.47 11.75
CA LEU A 201 8.42 -4.13 11.19
C LEU A 201 7.76 -3.21 12.22
N GLN A 202 6.82 -3.71 13.05
CA GLN A 202 6.22 -2.93 14.14
C GLN A 202 7.24 -2.52 15.20
N LYS A 203 8.15 -3.44 15.57
CA LYS A 203 9.23 -3.16 16.52
C LYS A 203 10.11 -2.03 15.96
N VAL A 204 10.57 -2.17 14.73
CA VAL A 204 11.39 -1.17 14.03
C VAL A 204 10.68 0.19 13.95
N GLN A 205 9.38 0.21 13.60
CA GLN A 205 8.57 1.42 13.57
C GLN A 205 8.59 2.15 14.92
N LYS A 206 8.30 1.42 16.01
CA LYS A 206 8.19 1.99 17.35
C LYS A 206 9.53 2.46 17.89
N GLU A 207 10.59 1.65 17.73
CA GLU A 207 11.90 1.93 18.30
C GLU A 207 12.64 3.06 17.56
N LEU A 208 12.48 3.13 16.23
CA LEU A 208 13.18 4.10 15.39
C LEU A 208 12.31 5.28 14.96
N GLY A 209 11.02 5.30 15.29
CA GLY A 209 10.10 6.39 14.94
C GLY A 209 9.89 6.55 13.44
N ILE A 210 10.01 5.47 12.66
CA ILE A 210 9.91 5.48 11.19
C ILE A 210 8.43 5.48 10.78
N ALA A 211 8.06 6.35 9.84
CA ALA A 211 6.75 6.30 9.22
C ALA A 211 6.67 5.19 8.15
N PHE A 212 5.47 4.62 7.96
CA PHE A 212 5.25 3.55 6.99
C PHE A 212 4.07 3.81 6.07
N VAL A 213 4.24 3.53 4.78
CA VAL A 213 3.14 3.20 3.86
C VAL A 213 3.19 1.69 3.64
N PHE A 214 2.26 0.98 4.26
CA PHE A 214 2.21 -0.48 4.26
C PHE A 214 1.18 -0.98 3.25
N ILE A 215 1.65 -1.51 2.13
CA ILE A 215 0.81 -2.04 1.06
C ILE A 215 0.60 -3.52 1.28
N ALA A 216 -0.67 -3.96 1.34
CA ALA A 216 -1.02 -5.37 1.42
C ALA A 216 -2.38 -5.63 0.76
N HIS A 217 -2.66 -6.89 0.48
CA HIS A 217 -3.98 -7.36 0.06
C HIS A 217 -4.76 -7.98 1.23
N ASP A 218 -4.09 -8.35 2.30
CA ASP A 218 -4.68 -8.95 3.50
C ASP A 218 -5.00 -7.88 4.56
N LEU A 219 -6.31 -7.70 4.80
CA LEU A 219 -6.82 -6.76 5.79
C LEU A 219 -6.48 -7.16 7.23
N ALA A 220 -6.32 -8.47 7.54
CA ALA A 220 -5.96 -8.88 8.89
C ALA A 220 -4.55 -8.41 9.27
N ILE A 221 -3.61 -8.52 8.33
CA ILE A 221 -2.24 -8.03 8.50
C ILE A 221 -2.22 -6.51 8.66
N VAL A 222 -2.97 -5.79 7.81
CA VAL A 222 -3.04 -4.33 7.87
C VAL A 222 -3.68 -3.86 9.18
N ARG A 223 -4.73 -4.53 9.67
CA ARG A 223 -5.33 -4.24 10.98
C ARG A 223 -4.31 -4.33 12.11
N HIS A 224 -3.42 -5.30 12.05
CA HIS A 224 -2.40 -5.48 13.07
C HIS A 224 -1.30 -4.40 12.99
N PHE A 225 -0.88 -4.01 11.79
CA PHE A 225 0.26 -3.12 11.58
C PHE A 225 -0.11 -1.62 11.58
N SER A 226 -1.19 -1.24 10.91
CA SER A 226 -1.45 0.15 10.53
C SER A 226 -2.30 0.91 11.55
N GLN A 227 -2.04 2.21 11.71
CA GLN A 227 -2.84 3.14 12.51
C GLN A 227 -4.02 3.70 11.73
N ARG A 228 -3.80 4.03 10.45
CA ARG A 228 -4.84 4.43 9.49
C ARG A 228 -4.83 3.51 8.30
N VAL A 229 -5.96 3.38 7.64
CA VAL A 229 -6.11 2.49 6.48
C VAL A 229 -6.82 3.22 5.35
N ALA A 230 -6.25 3.16 4.14
CA ALA A 230 -6.83 3.62 2.89
C ALA A 230 -7.18 2.41 2.03
N VAL A 231 -8.45 2.33 1.62
CA VAL A 231 -8.97 1.26 0.75
C VAL A 231 -8.97 1.75 -0.69
N MET A 232 -8.29 1.01 -1.56
CA MET A 232 -8.10 1.39 -2.95
C MET A 232 -8.86 0.46 -3.89
N TYR A 233 -9.59 1.02 -4.86
CA TYR A 233 -10.29 0.30 -5.91
C TYR A 233 -10.07 0.98 -7.27
N LEU A 234 -9.60 0.23 -8.27
CA LEU A 234 -9.34 0.70 -9.65
C LEU A 234 -8.68 2.09 -9.70
N GLY A 235 -7.55 2.25 -9.02
CA GLY A 235 -6.76 3.48 -9.06
C GLY A 235 -7.26 4.64 -8.19
N LYS A 236 -8.33 4.46 -7.39
CA LYS A 236 -8.88 5.50 -6.50
C LYS A 236 -8.95 5.02 -5.06
N ILE A 237 -8.74 5.92 -4.10
CA ILE A 237 -9.11 5.68 -2.70
C ILE A 237 -10.63 5.82 -2.61
N VAL A 238 -11.28 4.78 -2.10
CA VAL A 238 -12.73 4.75 -1.91
C VAL A 238 -13.14 5.00 -0.46
N GLU A 239 -12.24 4.71 0.47
CA GLU A 239 -12.42 4.99 1.90
C GLU A 239 -11.06 5.11 2.58
N ILE A 240 -10.93 6.04 3.52
CA ILE A 240 -9.75 6.21 4.38
C ILE A 240 -10.20 6.61 5.77
N ALA A 241 -9.69 5.93 6.79
CA ALA A 241 -10.03 6.19 8.18
C ALA A 241 -8.95 5.68 9.14
N ASP A 242 -9.09 6.04 10.40
CA ASP A 242 -8.41 5.33 11.48
C ASP A 242 -8.79 3.85 11.47
N ARG A 243 -7.83 2.99 11.78
CA ARG A 243 -7.99 1.54 11.74
C ARG A 243 -9.27 1.08 12.44
N ASP A 244 -9.46 1.48 13.69
CA ASP A 244 -10.57 0.97 14.50
C ASP A 244 -11.93 1.46 13.97
N ASP A 245 -11.99 2.66 13.39
CA ASP A 245 -13.19 3.19 12.75
C ASP A 245 -13.49 2.47 11.43
N LEU A 246 -12.49 2.22 10.59
CA LEU A 246 -12.69 1.51 9.32
C LEU A 246 -13.18 0.07 9.54
N TYR A 247 -12.60 -0.65 10.52
CA TYR A 247 -12.99 -2.04 10.81
C TYR A 247 -14.30 -2.14 11.59
N GLY A 248 -14.60 -1.16 12.45
CA GLY A 248 -15.85 -1.12 13.23
C GLY A 248 -17.04 -0.55 12.48
N ASN A 249 -16.81 0.41 11.59
CA ASN A 249 -17.86 1.14 10.89
C ASN A 249 -17.48 1.42 9.43
N PRO A 250 -17.30 0.39 8.58
CA PRO A 250 -17.00 0.57 7.17
C PRO A 250 -18.17 1.24 6.44
N ARG A 251 -17.91 2.32 5.71
CA ARG A 251 -18.94 3.16 5.07
C ARG A 251 -19.05 2.92 3.57
N HIS A 252 -17.98 2.47 2.93
CA HIS A 252 -18.02 2.14 1.51
C HIS A 252 -18.45 0.67 1.31
N PRO A 253 -19.41 0.36 0.41
CA PRO A 253 -19.84 -1.02 0.15
C PRO A 253 -18.68 -1.98 -0.18
N TYR A 254 -17.67 -1.52 -0.93
CA TYR A 254 -16.50 -2.34 -1.23
C TYR A 254 -15.67 -2.67 0.02
N THR A 255 -15.44 -1.70 0.92
CA THR A 255 -14.74 -1.95 2.19
C THR A 255 -15.48 -2.98 3.02
N ARG A 256 -16.81 -2.86 3.09
CA ARG A 256 -17.66 -3.81 3.81
C ARG A 256 -17.56 -5.23 3.22
N ALA A 257 -17.56 -5.35 1.89
CA ALA A 257 -17.38 -6.63 1.23
C ALA A 257 -16.01 -7.25 1.52
N LEU A 258 -14.93 -6.45 1.47
CA LEU A 258 -13.59 -6.91 1.81
C LEU A 258 -13.50 -7.39 3.25
N LEU A 259 -14.03 -6.63 4.21
CA LEU A 259 -14.01 -6.98 5.63
C LEU A 259 -14.84 -8.24 5.93
N SER A 260 -15.96 -8.45 5.22
CA SER A 260 -16.77 -9.66 5.37
C SER A 260 -16.05 -10.95 4.93
N ALA A 261 -14.99 -10.83 4.16
CA ALA A 261 -14.18 -11.95 3.69
C ALA A 261 -13.02 -12.31 4.64
N VAL A 262 -12.72 -11.45 5.63
CA VAL A 262 -11.66 -11.71 6.63
C VAL A 262 -12.19 -12.71 7.66
N PRO A 263 -11.52 -13.86 7.88
CA PRO A 263 -11.90 -14.81 8.92
C PRO A 263 -11.76 -14.14 10.30
N GLU A 264 -12.83 -14.11 11.09
CA GLU A 264 -12.76 -13.75 12.50
C GLU A 264 -12.44 -15.01 13.31
N ALA A 265 -11.36 -14.97 14.11
CA ALA A 265 -11.11 -16.00 15.11
C ALA A 265 -12.08 -15.76 16.28
N THR A 266 -13.33 -16.20 16.13
CA THR A 266 -14.31 -16.16 17.22
C THR A 266 -14.15 -17.41 18.06
N VAL A 267 -13.86 -17.22 19.35
CA VAL A 267 -13.84 -18.28 20.38
C VAL A 267 -15.30 -18.60 20.83
N ASP A 268 -16.24 -17.70 20.55
CA ASP A 268 -17.65 -17.84 20.90
C ASP A 268 -18.53 -18.14 19.67
N GLU A 269 -19.65 -18.84 19.89
CA GLU A 269 -20.68 -19.24 18.92
C GLU A 269 -21.44 -18.05 18.28
N THR A 270 -20.84 -16.90 18.13
CA THR A 270 -21.42 -15.79 17.37
C THR A 270 -21.54 -16.24 15.92
N PRO A 271 -22.76 -16.10 15.30
CA PRO A 271 -22.94 -16.51 13.92
C PRO A 271 -21.93 -15.79 13.02
N ALA A 272 -21.20 -16.56 12.21
CA ALA A 272 -20.25 -16.03 11.25
C ALA A 272 -20.94 -14.92 10.44
N ARG A 273 -20.30 -13.77 10.32
CA ARG A 273 -20.83 -12.68 9.48
C ARG A 273 -21.07 -13.22 8.07
N ASP A 274 -22.26 -12.99 7.53
CA ASP A 274 -22.58 -13.41 6.17
C ASP A 274 -21.57 -12.80 5.20
N ARG A 275 -20.80 -13.66 4.54
CA ARG A 275 -19.81 -13.23 3.55
C ARG A 275 -20.49 -12.60 2.35
N ILE A 276 -20.21 -11.31 2.10
CA ILE A 276 -20.70 -10.59 0.93
C ILE A 276 -19.90 -11.05 -0.29
N ARG A 277 -20.54 -11.77 -1.21
CA ARG A 277 -19.93 -12.17 -2.48
C ARG A 277 -20.12 -11.04 -3.49
N LEU A 278 -19.01 -10.47 -3.97
CA LEU A 278 -19.05 -9.52 -5.07
C LEU A 278 -19.33 -10.26 -6.37
N VAL A 279 -20.32 -9.80 -7.13
CA VAL A 279 -20.73 -10.38 -8.41
C VAL A 279 -20.01 -9.63 -9.54
N GLY A 280 -19.54 -10.37 -10.52
CA GLY A 280 -18.83 -9.85 -11.70
C GLY A 280 -17.32 -9.65 -11.49
N ASP A 281 -16.62 -9.58 -12.62
CA ASP A 281 -15.17 -9.39 -12.65
C ASP A 281 -14.76 -7.94 -12.33
N VAL A 282 -13.50 -7.76 -11.94
CA VAL A 282 -12.91 -6.42 -11.77
C VAL A 282 -12.84 -5.75 -13.15
N PRO A 283 -13.45 -4.57 -13.34
CA PRO A 283 -13.38 -3.88 -14.62
C PRO A 283 -11.95 -3.54 -15.03
N SER A 284 -11.74 -3.43 -16.35
CA SER A 284 -10.43 -3.08 -16.88
C SER A 284 -10.00 -1.67 -16.50
N PRO A 285 -8.77 -1.46 -16.02
CA PRO A 285 -8.23 -0.13 -15.76
C PRO A 285 -7.92 0.67 -17.05
N ILE A 286 -8.08 0.06 -18.22
CA ILE A 286 -7.94 0.75 -19.51
C ILE A 286 -9.21 1.57 -19.80
N ASN A 287 -10.38 0.99 -19.51
CA ASN A 287 -11.68 1.61 -19.69
C ASN A 287 -12.49 1.46 -18.39
N PRO A 288 -12.12 2.20 -17.32
CA PRO A 288 -12.83 2.11 -16.05
C PRO A 288 -14.28 2.60 -16.20
N PRO A 289 -15.22 2.08 -15.40
CA PRO A 289 -16.59 2.57 -15.41
C PRO A 289 -16.67 4.08 -15.17
N THR A 290 -17.58 4.75 -15.88
CA THR A 290 -17.91 6.16 -15.64
C THR A 290 -18.52 6.35 -14.26
N GLY A 291 -18.44 7.55 -13.69
CA GLY A 291 -18.94 7.82 -12.34
C GLY A 291 -18.23 7.02 -11.27
N CYS A 292 -18.96 6.34 -10.41
CA CYS A 292 -18.38 5.48 -9.38
C CYS A 292 -17.78 4.22 -10.00
N ARG A 293 -16.46 4.02 -9.82
CA ARG A 293 -15.73 2.86 -10.41
C ARG A 293 -16.20 1.51 -9.86
N PHE A 294 -16.78 1.48 -8.66
CA PHE A 294 -17.31 0.26 -8.04
C PHE A 294 -18.75 -0.08 -8.47
N ARG A 295 -19.45 0.80 -9.21
CA ARG A 295 -20.89 0.67 -9.52
C ARG A 295 -21.28 -0.66 -10.18
N THR A 296 -20.43 -1.25 -10.98
CA THR A 296 -20.70 -2.50 -11.70
C THR A 296 -20.77 -3.73 -10.79
N ARG A 297 -20.18 -3.64 -9.59
CA ARG A 297 -20.14 -4.70 -8.58
C ARG A 297 -20.88 -4.31 -7.29
N CYS A 298 -21.44 -3.09 -7.24
CA CYS A 298 -22.11 -2.55 -6.05
C CYS A 298 -23.58 -2.95 -6.03
N TRP A 299 -24.03 -3.54 -4.95
CA TRP A 299 -25.46 -3.90 -4.74
C TRP A 299 -26.37 -2.71 -4.53
N LYS A 300 -25.83 -1.52 -4.20
CA LYS A 300 -26.55 -0.25 -4.00
C LYS A 300 -26.46 0.70 -5.19
N ALA A 301 -25.88 0.25 -6.32
CA ALA A 301 -25.66 1.12 -7.46
C ALA A 301 -26.97 1.67 -8.01
N THR A 302 -27.00 2.99 -8.27
CA THR A 302 -28.09 3.72 -8.88
C THR A 302 -27.60 4.44 -10.15
N GLU A 303 -28.52 5.10 -10.88
CA GLU A 303 -28.17 5.89 -12.05
C GLU A 303 -27.17 7.03 -11.73
N LYS A 304 -27.31 7.67 -10.56
CA LYS A 304 -26.36 8.67 -10.09
C LYS A 304 -24.92 8.12 -10.00
N CYS A 305 -24.77 6.87 -9.58
CA CYS A 305 -23.44 6.23 -9.54
C CYS A 305 -22.84 5.99 -10.94
N ALA A 306 -23.67 5.99 -11.99
CA ALA A 306 -23.20 5.84 -13.36
C ALA A 306 -22.74 7.17 -13.97
N THR A 307 -23.36 8.28 -13.59
CA THR A 307 -23.15 9.60 -14.15
C THR A 307 -22.13 10.44 -13.37
N GLU A 308 -22.07 10.28 -12.05
CA GLU A 308 -21.24 11.11 -11.16
C GLU A 308 -20.25 10.28 -10.35
N ALA A 309 -18.98 10.71 -10.33
CA ALA A 309 -17.97 10.14 -9.43
C ALA A 309 -18.16 10.72 -8.02
N PRO A 310 -18.38 9.89 -6.99
CA PRO A 310 -18.51 10.40 -5.63
C PRO A 310 -17.18 10.99 -5.14
N PRO A 311 -17.19 12.19 -4.54
CA PRO A 311 -16.01 12.76 -3.91
C PRO A 311 -15.63 12.00 -2.63
N LEU A 312 -14.34 12.00 -2.30
CA LEU A 312 -13.83 11.46 -1.04
C LEU A 312 -14.02 12.52 0.06
N VAL A 313 -15.06 12.36 0.89
CA VAL A 313 -15.46 13.36 1.89
C VAL A 313 -15.88 12.70 3.21
N THR A 314 -15.87 13.48 4.30
CA THR A 314 -16.48 13.05 5.55
C THR A 314 -18.01 12.98 5.36
N VAL A 315 -18.60 11.82 5.69
CA VAL A 315 -20.06 11.64 5.65
C VAL A 315 -20.66 11.77 7.05
N GLU A 316 -21.95 12.05 7.13
CA GLU A 316 -22.67 12.18 8.41
C GLU A 316 -22.49 10.91 9.27
N GLY A 317 -22.25 11.10 10.56
CA GLY A 317 -21.98 10.02 11.52
C GLY A 317 -20.56 9.46 11.51
N ASN A 318 -19.65 10.00 10.67
CA ASN A 318 -18.24 9.66 10.71
C ASN A 318 -17.46 10.56 11.67
N LYS A 319 -16.39 10.02 12.24
CA LYS A 319 -15.38 10.84 12.93
C LYS A 319 -14.59 11.71 11.94
N PRO A 320 -14.02 12.83 12.39
CA PRO A 320 -13.09 13.60 11.58
C PRO A 320 -11.94 12.71 11.07
N GLY A 321 -11.63 12.81 9.77
CA GLY A 321 -10.59 11.97 9.13
C GLY A 321 -11.10 10.65 8.55
N HIS A 322 -12.34 10.23 8.83
CA HIS A 322 -12.98 9.11 8.13
C HIS A 322 -13.70 9.62 6.87
N LEU A 323 -13.02 9.47 5.73
CA LEU A 323 -13.50 9.93 4.43
C LEU A 323 -14.00 8.74 3.60
N THR A 324 -15.10 8.95 2.86
CA THR A 324 -15.71 7.90 2.04
C THR A 324 -16.16 8.46 0.68
N ALA A 325 -15.82 7.78 -0.41
CA ALA A 325 -16.22 8.12 -1.76
C ALA A 325 -17.46 7.32 -2.19
N CYS A 326 -18.63 7.63 -1.59
CA CYS A 326 -19.88 6.94 -1.89
C CYS A 326 -21.07 7.91 -1.81
N HIS A 327 -21.98 7.85 -2.80
CA HIS A 327 -23.23 8.60 -2.75
C HIS A 327 -24.23 8.06 -1.72
N TYR A 328 -24.11 6.76 -1.38
CA TYR A 328 -24.99 6.03 -0.48
C TYR A 328 -24.19 5.23 0.54
N PRO A 329 -23.48 5.89 1.48
CA PRO A 329 -22.64 5.21 2.46
C PRO A 329 -23.42 4.15 3.24
N GLU A 330 -22.74 3.11 3.67
CA GLU A 330 -23.30 2.09 4.57
C GLU A 330 -23.58 2.71 5.95
N THR A 331 -24.62 2.21 6.61
CA THR A 331 -24.93 2.51 8.01
C THR A 331 -24.75 1.24 8.83
N ALA A 332 -24.59 1.35 10.14
CA ALA A 332 -24.41 0.19 11.03
C ALA A 332 -25.55 -0.84 10.90
N ASP A 333 -26.76 -0.38 10.55
CA ASP A 333 -27.97 -1.21 10.45
C ASP A 333 -28.21 -1.84 9.07
N THR A 334 -27.40 -1.49 8.05
CA THR A 334 -27.60 -2.06 6.70
C THR A 334 -26.92 -3.42 6.57
N VAL A 335 -27.69 -4.49 6.74
CA VAL A 335 -27.30 -5.82 6.29
C VAL A 335 -27.55 -5.89 4.77
N PRO A 336 -26.54 -6.12 3.91
CA PRO A 336 -26.79 -6.24 2.48
C PRO A 336 -27.64 -7.48 2.21
N ALA A 337 -28.78 -7.33 1.57
CA ALA A 337 -29.51 -8.46 1.02
C ALA A 337 -28.62 -9.12 -0.06
N PRO A 338 -28.41 -10.45 -0.06
CA PRO A 338 -27.68 -11.13 -1.12
C PRO A 338 -28.42 -10.88 -2.44
N ARG A 339 -27.76 -10.23 -3.40
CA ARG A 339 -28.29 -10.24 -4.78
C ARG A 339 -28.10 -11.66 -5.29
N LEU A 340 -29.20 -12.37 -5.45
CA LEU A 340 -29.24 -13.53 -6.31
C LEU A 340 -28.74 -13.09 -7.69
N ALA A 341 -27.81 -13.86 -8.26
CA ALA A 341 -27.37 -13.63 -9.63
C ALA A 341 -28.61 -13.51 -10.51
N LYS A 342 -28.78 -12.41 -11.23
CA LYS A 342 -29.74 -12.37 -12.33
C LYS A 342 -29.23 -13.39 -13.33
N ASP A 343 -30.03 -14.43 -13.57
CA ASP A 343 -29.77 -15.39 -14.61
C ASP A 343 -29.51 -14.66 -15.93
N PRO A 344 -28.43 -15.00 -16.66
CA PRO A 344 -28.13 -14.36 -17.94
C PRO A 344 -29.15 -14.71 -19.04
N GLU A 345 -30.12 -15.57 -18.78
CA GLU A 345 -31.12 -16.00 -19.77
C GLU A 345 -32.40 -15.14 -19.85
N ALA A 346 -32.51 -14.06 -19.08
CA ALA A 346 -33.70 -13.18 -19.12
C ALA A 346 -33.52 -11.95 -20.04
N ALA A 347 -32.56 -11.98 -20.98
CA ALA A 347 -32.36 -10.93 -22.00
C ALA A 347 -32.10 -11.58 -23.36
N ALA A 348 -33.05 -12.38 -23.86
CA ALA A 348 -33.18 -12.77 -25.27
C ALA A 348 -34.39 -12.10 -25.88
#